data_6f3f229d56d905fd901023e62e55780e
#
_entry.id   6f3f229d56d905fd901023e62e55780e
#
_cell.length_a   1.000
_cell.length_b   1.000
_cell.length_c   1.000
_cell.angle_alpha   90.00
_cell.angle_beta   90.00
_cell.angle_gamma   90.00
#
_symmetry.space_group_name_H-M   'P 1'
#
loop_
_entity.id
_entity.type
_entity.pdbx_description
1 polymer ?
#
loop_
_entity_poly.entity_id
_entity_poly.type
_entity_poly.pdbx_seq_one_letter_code
_entity_poly.pdbx_strand_id
1 'polypeptide(L)'
;CLQLWELMGKEGTRNVASFNIMIKGLFNHGDVGEATSIWELMKEIGLVADSTTYGILVHGLCENGYNNKSLHLLKSAEEKGGVLDAFAYSAMINGLCKEGKLDEAASVLNGMVKGGHLPNTHVYNALINGFIGASKLEDAIRLYKEMENTPCSPTVVTYNTLINGLCKAKRFGEAYDLVREILEKKWKPGVVTISILIKGLCLGHKEDEALNMWNQAISKGLKPDVQMHNILFHGLCAAGKTQLALALYLNMNHFSCAPNLVTHNTLMEGFCKEGDLRNAAVVWARILRSGLQPDVISYNITLKG
;
A
#
# COMPACT_ATOMS: atom_id res chain seq x y z
N CYS A 1 -2.31 -32.34 -4.05
CA CYS A 1 -2.36 -32.19 -2.57
C CYS A 1 -3.45 -33.07 -1.94
N LEU A 2 -4.70 -33.07 -2.46
CA LEU A 2 -5.82 -33.83 -1.85
C LEU A 2 -5.55 -35.35 -1.79
N GLN A 3 -5.03 -35.95 -2.85
CA GLN A 3 -4.68 -37.39 -2.88
C GLN A 3 -3.63 -37.75 -1.79
N LEU A 4 -2.62 -36.91 -1.63
CA LEU A 4 -1.61 -37.10 -0.57
C LEU A 4 -2.23 -36.94 0.83
N TRP A 5 -3.14 -35.96 0.99
CA TRP A 5 -3.89 -35.75 2.23
C TRP A 5 -4.72 -36.96 2.63
N GLU A 6 -5.42 -37.57 1.68
CA GLU A 6 -6.19 -38.83 1.90
C GLU A 6 -5.30 -39.97 2.31
N LEU A 7 -4.15 -40.12 1.63
CA LEU A 7 -3.16 -41.17 1.94
C LEU A 7 -2.63 -41.03 3.37
N MET A 8 -2.22 -39.79 3.75
CA MET A 8 -1.78 -39.49 5.13
C MET A 8 -2.85 -39.77 6.17
N GLY A 9 -4.12 -39.61 5.81
CA GLY A 9 -5.23 -39.97 6.70
C GLY A 9 -5.38 -41.47 6.91
N LYS A 10 -5.17 -42.28 5.87
CA LYS A 10 -5.21 -43.76 5.93
C LYS A 10 -4.02 -44.29 6.74
N GLU A 11 -2.87 -43.65 6.66
CA GLU A 11 -1.65 -44.07 7.36
C GLU A 11 -1.54 -43.51 8.79
N GLY A 12 -2.47 -42.65 9.21
CA GLY A 12 -2.44 -42.03 10.54
C GLY A 12 -1.27 -41.06 10.76
N THR A 13 -0.68 -40.54 9.67
CA THR A 13 0.55 -39.69 9.71
C THR A 13 0.24 -38.19 9.74
N ARG A 14 -1.04 -37.79 9.83
CA ARG A 14 -1.44 -36.37 9.90
C ARG A 14 -0.97 -35.75 11.22
N ASN A 15 -0.32 -34.60 11.13
CA ASN A 15 0.14 -33.82 12.27
C ASN A 15 -0.25 -32.33 12.08
N VAL A 16 -0.01 -31.50 13.09
CA VAL A 16 -0.33 -30.06 13.07
C VAL A 16 0.23 -29.36 11.83
N ALA A 17 1.46 -29.67 11.41
CA ALA A 17 2.06 -29.06 10.25
C ALA A 17 1.34 -29.43 8.95
N SER A 18 0.89 -30.69 8.79
CA SER A 18 0.14 -31.11 7.61
C SER A 18 -1.25 -30.45 7.54
N PHE A 19 -1.92 -30.27 8.69
CA PHE A 19 -3.16 -29.51 8.79
C PHE A 19 -2.92 -28.04 8.41
N ASN A 20 -1.89 -27.41 8.95
CA ASN A 20 -1.53 -26.01 8.65
C ASN A 20 -1.29 -25.80 7.15
N ILE A 21 -0.60 -26.71 6.46
CA ILE A 21 -0.37 -26.65 5.01
C ILE A 21 -1.68 -26.74 4.24
N MET A 22 -2.55 -27.70 4.61
CA MET A 22 -3.85 -27.87 3.95
C MET A 22 -4.75 -26.65 4.13
N ILE A 23 -4.94 -26.18 5.36
CA ILE A 23 -5.75 -25.00 5.69
C ILE A 23 -5.25 -23.79 4.92
N LYS A 24 -3.93 -23.53 4.92
CA LYS A 24 -3.33 -22.43 4.18
C LYS A 24 -3.57 -22.55 2.67
N GLY A 25 -3.40 -23.75 2.11
CA GLY A 25 -3.65 -24.01 0.69
C GLY A 25 -5.09 -23.72 0.29
N LEU A 26 -6.07 -24.16 1.09
CA LEU A 26 -7.49 -23.93 0.85
C LEU A 26 -7.86 -22.44 0.94
N PHE A 27 -7.37 -21.72 1.94
CA PHE A 27 -7.56 -20.25 2.01
C PHE A 27 -6.97 -19.51 0.81
N ASN A 28 -5.81 -19.93 0.32
CA ASN A 28 -5.19 -19.33 -0.87
C ASN A 28 -6.00 -19.55 -2.15
N HIS A 29 -6.81 -20.63 -2.21
CA HIS A 29 -7.75 -20.89 -3.30
C HIS A 29 -9.12 -20.25 -3.10
N GLY A 30 -9.38 -19.67 -1.94
CA GLY A 30 -10.67 -19.08 -1.59
C GLY A 30 -11.70 -20.10 -1.04
N ASP A 31 -11.29 -21.35 -0.82
CA ASP A 31 -12.15 -22.43 -0.33
C ASP A 31 -12.31 -22.39 1.20
N VAL A 32 -12.89 -21.27 1.69
CA VAL A 32 -13.03 -20.99 3.14
C VAL A 32 -13.85 -22.06 3.86
N GLY A 33 -14.88 -22.61 3.20
CA GLY A 33 -15.72 -23.69 3.75
C GLY A 33 -14.90 -24.94 4.05
N GLU A 34 -14.10 -25.39 3.08
CA GLU A 34 -13.25 -26.58 3.25
C GLU A 34 -12.13 -26.32 4.26
N ALA A 35 -11.52 -25.12 4.25
CA ALA A 35 -10.50 -24.75 5.23
C ALA A 35 -11.03 -24.84 6.66
N THR A 36 -12.26 -24.35 6.90
CA THR A 36 -12.90 -24.42 8.22
C THR A 36 -13.29 -25.87 8.59
N SER A 37 -13.71 -26.70 7.65
CA SER A 37 -13.98 -28.12 7.87
C SER A 37 -12.72 -28.91 8.28
N ILE A 38 -11.59 -28.64 7.62
CA ILE A 38 -10.29 -29.23 7.99
C ILE A 38 -9.85 -28.76 9.38
N TRP A 39 -10.11 -27.51 9.75
CA TRP A 39 -9.89 -27.01 11.12
C TRP A 39 -10.73 -27.73 12.16
N GLU A 40 -12.05 -27.95 11.91
CA GLU A 40 -12.90 -28.72 12.82
C GLU A 40 -12.42 -30.15 12.98
N LEU A 41 -12.05 -30.82 11.84
CA LEU A 41 -11.46 -32.16 11.87
C LEU A 41 -10.20 -32.22 12.74
N MET A 42 -9.32 -31.23 12.66
CA MET A 42 -8.12 -31.15 13.50
C MET A 42 -8.46 -31.19 15.00
N LYS A 43 -9.52 -30.47 15.39
CA LYS A 43 -10.01 -30.47 16.79
C LYS A 43 -10.63 -31.80 17.19
N GLU A 44 -11.44 -32.42 16.30
CA GLU A 44 -12.10 -33.71 16.55
C GLU A 44 -11.10 -34.84 16.80
N ILE A 45 -9.98 -34.85 16.09
CA ILE A 45 -8.92 -35.87 16.32
C ILE A 45 -8.01 -35.53 17.50
N GLY A 46 -8.31 -34.45 18.24
CA GLY A 46 -7.60 -34.09 19.48
C GLY A 46 -6.25 -33.41 19.27
N LEU A 47 -5.92 -32.92 18.05
CA LEU A 47 -4.72 -32.15 17.82
C LEU A 47 -4.86 -30.74 18.37
N VAL A 48 -3.88 -30.33 19.17
CA VAL A 48 -3.84 -28.98 19.75
C VAL A 48 -3.27 -28.01 18.74
N ALA A 49 -4.00 -26.93 18.46
CA ALA A 49 -3.54 -25.87 17.60
C ALA A 49 -2.38 -25.10 18.23
N ASP A 50 -1.38 -24.79 17.43
CA ASP A 50 -0.28 -23.92 17.81
C ASP A 50 -0.52 -22.47 17.33
N SER A 51 0.39 -21.56 17.67
CA SER A 51 0.33 -20.15 17.25
C SER A 51 0.31 -20.01 15.72
N THR A 52 1.00 -20.88 15.00
CA THR A 52 1.02 -20.90 13.53
C THR A 52 -0.36 -21.27 12.98
N THR A 53 -1.05 -22.23 13.58
CA THR A 53 -2.41 -22.63 13.20
C THR A 53 -3.36 -21.43 13.33
N TYR A 54 -3.39 -20.77 14.49
CA TYR A 54 -4.22 -19.59 14.70
C TYR A 54 -3.86 -18.45 13.75
N GLY A 55 -2.55 -18.21 13.51
CA GLY A 55 -2.08 -17.22 12.55
C GLY A 55 -2.61 -17.47 11.12
N ILE A 56 -2.55 -18.73 10.66
CA ILE A 56 -3.05 -19.12 9.31
C ILE A 56 -4.58 -18.95 9.24
N LEU A 57 -5.31 -19.35 10.28
CA LEU A 57 -6.77 -19.23 10.32
C LEU A 57 -7.21 -17.77 10.31
N VAL A 58 -6.65 -16.95 11.21
CA VAL A 58 -6.97 -15.52 11.30
C VAL A 58 -6.63 -14.80 9.99
N HIS A 59 -5.44 -15.02 9.47
CA HIS A 59 -5.00 -14.41 8.20
C HIS A 59 -5.85 -14.86 7.03
N GLY A 60 -6.10 -16.17 6.90
CA GLY A 60 -6.88 -16.73 5.80
C GLY A 60 -8.34 -16.23 5.81
N LEU A 61 -8.96 -16.15 6.98
CA LEU A 61 -10.30 -15.58 7.14
C LEU A 61 -10.33 -14.10 6.75
N CYS A 62 -9.33 -13.29 7.20
CA CYS A 62 -9.25 -11.86 6.90
C CYS A 62 -9.03 -11.60 5.40
N GLU A 63 -8.12 -12.32 4.74
CA GLU A 63 -7.87 -12.14 3.31
C GLU A 63 -9.08 -12.52 2.43
N ASN A 64 -9.93 -13.43 2.91
CA ASN A 64 -11.16 -13.82 2.23
C ASN A 64 -12.40 -13.01 2.69
N GLY A 65 -12.21 -11.94 3.48
CA GLY A 65 -13.29 -11.02 3.89
C GLY A 65 -14.16 -11.52 5.05
N TYR A 66 -13.78 -12.58 5.76
CA TYR A 66 -14.52 -13.13 6.90
C TYR A 66 -14.03 -12.55 8.24
N ASN A 67 -13.81 -11.21 8.32
CA ASN A 67 -13.22 -10.56 9.49
C ASN A 67 -14.01 -10.77 10.79
N ASN A 68 -15.34 -10.83 10.75
CA ASN A 68 -16.16 -11.09 11.94
C ASN A 68 -15.89 -12.50 12.51
N LYS A 69 -15.78 -13.51 11.64
CA LYS A 69 -15.43 -14.88 12.07
C LYS A 69 -14.01 -14.95 12.63
N SER A 70 -13.09 -14.23 11.99
CA SER A 70 -11.71 -14.12 12.43
C SER A 70 -11.58 -13.48 13.80
N LEU A 71 -12.31 -12.38 14.06
CA LEU A 71 -12.32 -11.70 15.34
C LEU A 71 -12.90 -12.59 16.45
N HIS A 72 -13.98 -13.33 16.15
CA HIS A 72 -14.56 -14.30 17.09
C HIS A 72 -13.57 -15.42 17.42
N LEU A 73 -12.87 -15.94 16.41
CA LEU A 73 -11.84 -16.97 16.59
C LEU A 73 -10.70 -16.47 17.48
N LEU A 74 -10.21 -15.26 17.24
CA LEU A 74 -9.14 -14.64 18.02
C LEU A 74 -9.55 -14.48 19.48
N LYS A 75 -10.73 -13.92 19.76
CA LYS A 75 -11.26 -13.77 21.15
C LYS A 75 -11.46 -15.12 21.84
N SER A 76 -12.03 -16.10 21.13
CA SER A 76 -12.22 -17.45 21.68
C SER A 76 -10.89 -18.15 21.99
N ALA A 77 -9.85 -17.88 21.19
CA ALA A 77 -8.50 -18.40 21.47
C ALA A 77 -7.90 -17.74 22.72
N GLU A 78 -8.05 -16.41 22.87
CA GLU A 78 -7.61 -15.68 24.08
C GLU A 78 -8.27 -16.23 25.35
N GLU A 79 -9.60 -16.41 25.32
CA GLU A 79 -10.37 -16.93 26.46
C GLU A 79 -9.97 -18.35 26.87
N LYS A 80 -9.60 -19.18 25.89
CA LYS A 80 -9.20 -20.58 26.13
C LYS A 80 -7.72 -20.74 26.41
N GLY A 81 -6.94 -19.65 26.54
CA GLY A 81 -5.49 -19.70 26.75
C GLY A 81 -4.72 -20.20 25.52
N GLY A 82 -5.29 -20.06 24.34
CA GLY A 82 -4.60 -20.37 23.08
C GLY A 82 -3.37 -19.49 22.88
N VAL A 83 -2.32 -20.07 22.30
CA VAL A 83 -1.09 -19.34 22.01
C VAL A 83 -1.26 -18.55 20.74
N LEU A 84 -1.57 -17.26 20.87
CA LEU A 84 -1.61 -16.30 19.77
C LEU A 84 -0.24 -15.64 19.62
N ASP A 85 0.15 -15.31 18.40
CA ASP A 85 1.38 -14.57 18.12
C ASP A 85 1.09 -13.18 17.51
N ALA A 86 2.13 -12.38 17.38
CA ALA A 86 2.03 -11.05 16.78
C ALA A 86 1.51 -11.09 15.32
N PHE A 87 1.66 -12.22 14.62
CA PHE A 87 1.19 -12.38 13.25
C PHE A 87 -0.34 -12.45 13.17
N ALA A 88 -0.99 -13.23 14.08
CA ALA A 88 -2.44 -13.33 14.16
C ALA A 88 -3.07 -11.96 14.43
N TYR A 89 -2.56 -11.23 15.43
CA TYR A 89 -3.02 -9.87 15.74
C TYR A 89 -2.82 -8.91 14.57
N SER A 90 -1.65 -8.94 13.92
CA SER A 90 -1.34 -8.08 12.76
C SER A 90 -2.29 -8.33 11.59
N ALA A 91 -2.59 -9.59 11.31
CA ALA A 91 -3.54 -9.97 10.27
C ALA A 91 -4.95 -9.46 10.57
N MET A 92 -5.41 -9.59 11.82
CA MET A 92 -6.73 -9.12 12.25
C MET A 92 -6.85 -7.59 12.16
N ILE A 93 -5.83 -6.87 12.67
CA ILE A 93 -5.79 -5.41 12.61
C ILE A 93 -5.81 -4.94 11.15
N ASN A 94 -5.02 -5.55 10.28
CA ASN A 94 -4.99 -5.21 8.85
C ASN A 94 -6.36 -5.46 8.17
N GLY A 95 -7.00 -6.59 8.46
CA GLY A 95 -8.34 -6.92 7.95
C GLY A 95 -9.40 -5.91 8.39
N LEU A 96 -9.42 -5.55 9.67
CA LEU A 96 -10.34 -4.55 10.22
C LEU A 96 -10.09 -3.15 9.64
N CYS A 97 -8.81 -2.76 9.46
CA CYS A 97 -8.46 -1.50 8.81
C CYS A 97 -8.93 -1.43 7.36
N LYS A 98 -8.83 -2.53 6.59
CA LYS A 98 -9.35 -2.61 5.21
C LYS A 98 -10.88 -2.42 5.16
N GLU A 99 -11.61 -2.89 6.17
CA GLU A 99 -13.07 -2.69 6.29
C GLU A 99 -13.45 -1.33 6.90
N GLY A 100 -12.48 -0.52 7.33
CA GLY A 100 -12.74 0.75 8.01
C GLY A 100 -13.21 0.62 9.46
N LYS A 101 -13.15 -0.57 10.07
CA LYS A 101 -13.51 -0.86 11.47
C LYS A 101 -12.37 -0.49 12.42
N LEU A 102 -12.02 0.79 12.46
CA LEU A 102 -10.82 1.27 13.14
C LEU A 102 -10.90 1.16 14.67
N ASP A 103 -12.08 1.33 15.26
CA ASP A 103 -12.27 1.23 16.70
C ASP A 103 -12.08 -0.22 17.17
N GLU A 104 -12.54 -1.20 16.37
CA GLU A 104 -12.29 -2.61 16.62
C GLU A 104 -10.80 -2.95 16.43
N ALA A 105 -10.15 -2.41 15.41
CA ALA A 105 -8.71 -2.59 15.17
C ALA A 105 -7.87 -2.04 16.34
N ALA A 106 -8.21 -0.87 16.87
CA ALA A 106 -7.57 -0.29 18.06
C ALA A 106 -7.82 -1.15 19.32
N SER A 107 -9.03 -1.73 19.46
CA SER A 107 -9.33 -2.67 20.56
C SER A 107 -8.47 -3.93 20.47
N VAL A 108 -8.27 -4.48 19.27
CA VAL A 108 -7.39 -5.64 19.04
C VAL A 108 -5.94 -5.31 19.37
N LEU A 109 -5.44 -4.11 19.02
CA LEU A 109 -4.11 -3.64 19.41
C LEU A 109 -3.97 -3.61 20.94
N ASN A 110 -4.96 -3.07 21.64
CA ASN A 110 -4.95 -3.04 23.09
C ASN A 110 -4.97 -4.46 23.71
N GLY A 111 -5.71 -5.38 23.11
CA GLY A 111 -5.72 -6.81 23.48
C GLY A 111 -4.34 -7.43 23.32
N MET A 112 -3.69 -7.18 22.18
CA MET A 112 -2.33 -7.62 21.89
C MET A 112 -1.33 -7.18 22.97
N VAL A 113 -1.35 -5.90 23.32
CA VAL A 113 -0.44 -5.32 24.33
C VAL A 113 -0.75 -5.90 25.73
N LYS A 114 -2.03 -6.03 26.09
CA LYS A 114 -2.44 -6.64 27.37
C LYS A 114 -2.06 -8.11 27.47
N GLY A 115 -2.07 -8.83 26.35
CA GLY A 115 -1.59 -10.21 26.25
C GLY A 115 -0.05 -10.35 26.30
N GLY A 116 0.69 -9.25 26.49
CA GLY A 116 2.15 -9.25 26.56
C GLY A 116 2.83 -9.32 25.20
N HIS A 117 2.09 -9.21 24.12
CA HIS A 117 2.66 -9.20 22.75
C HIS A 117 3.04 -7.79 22.34
N LEU A 118 4.29 -7.58 21.98
CA LEU A 118 4.74 -6.28 21.49
C LEU A 118 4.25 -6.06 20.03
N PRO A 119 3.53 -4.97 19.76
CA PRO A 119 3.19 -4.60 18.39
C PRO A 119 4.47 -4.39 17.57
N ASN A 120 4.45 -4.83 16.33
CA ASN A 120 5.54 -4.61 15.40
C ASN A 120 5.24 -3.45 14.45
N THR A 121 6.23 -3.06 13.64
CA THR A 121 6.10 -1.98 12.66
C THR A 121 4.93 -2.19 11.69
N HIS A 122 4.59 -3.45 11.33
CA HIS A 122 3.48 -3.74 10.43
C HIS A 122 2.13 -3.41 11.05
N VAL A 123 1.94 -3.67 12.34
CA VAL A 123 0.72 -3.33 13.09
C VAL A 123 0.49 -1.82 13.10
N TYR A 124 1.51 -1.06 13.48
CA TYR A 124 1.42 0.41 13.48
C TYR A 124 1.16 0.96 12.09
N ASN A 125 1.87 0.48 11.07
CA ASN A 125 1.66 0.93 9.68
C ASN A 125 0.26 0.61 9.16
N ALA A 126 -0.31 -0.55 9.50
CA ALA A 126 -1.66 -0.92 9.11
C ALA A 126 -2.70 0.03 9.72
N LEU A 127 -2.58 0.33 11.02
CA LEU A 127 -3.48 1.27 11.72
C LEU A 127 -3.31 2.70 11.21
N ILE A 128 -2.08 3.20 11.08
CA ILE A 128 -1.80 4.54 10.54
C ILE A 128 -2.41 4.68 9.15
N ASN A 129 -2.22 3.69 8.27
CA ASN A 129 -2.81 3.70 6.94
C ASN A 129 -4.35 3.65 6.97
N GLY A 130 -4.92 2.84 7.85
CA GLY A 130 -6.36 2.75 8.07
C GLY A 130 -6.96 4.09 8.53
N PHE A 131 -6.38 4.72 9.55
CA PHE A 131 -6.82 6.04 10.02
C PHE A 131 -6.71 7.12 8.95
N ILE A 132 -5.63 7.13 8.17
CA ILE A 132 -5.47 8.06 7.02
C ILE A 132 -6.54 7.80 5.96
N GLY A 133 -6.82 6.53 5.65
CA GLY A 133 -7.88 6.14 4.71
C GLY A 133 -9.28 6.61 5.14
N ALA A 134 -9.55 6.61 6.43
CA ALA A 134 -10.80 7.11 7.03
C ALA A 134 -10.79 8.63 7.31
N SER A 135 -9.78 9.37 6.84
CA SER A 135 -9.61 10.81 7.07
C SER A 135 -9.45 11.20 8.55
N LYS A 136 -9.08 10.26 9.42
CA LYS A 136 -8.77 10.46 10.85
C LYS A 136 -7.26 10.71 11.03
N LEU A 137 -6.76 11.78 10.42
CA LEU A 137 -5.31 12.05 10.36
C LEU A 137 -4.68 12.29 11.73
N GLU A 138 -5.42 12.93 12.67
CA GLU A 138 -4.90 13.18 14.02
C GLU A 138 -4.67 11.89 14.81
N ASP A 139 -5.52 10.89 14.63
CA ASP A 139 -5.34 9.59 15.26
C ASP A 139 -4.13 8.85 14.66
N ALA A 140 -3.91 8.99 13.34
CA ALA A 140 -2.72 8.46 12.69
C ALA A 140 -1.42 9.12 13.22
N ILE A 141 -1.41 10.43 13.41
CA ILE A 141 -0.26 11.17 13.97
C ILE A 141 -0.03 10.76 15.43
N ARG A 142 -1.09 10.56 16.22
CA ARG A 142 -0.97 10.08 17.60
C ARG A 142 -0.31 8.70 17.64
N LEU A 143 -0.77 7.77 16.82
CA LEU A 143 -0.16 6.43 16.71
C LEU A 143 1.30 6.48 16.29
N TYR A 144 1.65 7.37 15.37
CA TYR A 144 3.05 7.57 14.99
C TYR A 144 3.90 8.00 16.19
N LYS A 145 3.43 8.97 16.98
CA LYS A 145 4.12 9.40 18.20
C LYS A 145 4.21 8.32 19.27
N GLU A 146 3.16 7.50 19.40
CA GLU A 146 3.21 6.33 20.27
C GLU A 146 4.27 5.32 19.81
N MET A 147 4.33 5.06 18.50
CA MET A 147 5.32 4.16 17.89
C MET A 147 6.75 4.60 18.20
N GLU A 148 7.05 5.90 18.19
CA GLU A 148 8.37 6.43 18.53
C GLU A 148 8.80 6.13 19.98
N ASN A 149 7.85 5.97 20.88
CA ASN A 149 8.09 5.63 22.28
C ASN A 149 8.16 4.10 22.53
N THR A 150 8.03 3.29 21.49
CA THR A 150 8.10 1.83 21.55
C THR A 150 9.44 1.35 20.97
N PRO A 151 9.83 0.08 21.21
CA PRO A 151 10.98 -0.52 20.53
C PRO A 151 10.84 -0.58 19.01
N CYS A 152 9.64 -0.33 18.47
CA CYS A 152 9.34 -0.34 17.04
C CYS A 152 9.64 1.02 16.43
N SER A 153 10.81 1.20 15.85
CA SER A 153 11.15 2.44 15.15
C SER A 153 10.32 2.61 13.87
N PRO A 154 9.84 3.85 13.59
CA PRO A 154 9.24 4.19 12.31
C PRO A 154 10.18 3.85 11.14
N THR A 155 9.61 3.41 10.03
CA THR A 155 10.35 3.08 8.80
C THR A 155 10.01 4.06 7.68
N VAL A 156 10.74 3.98 6.57
CA VAL A 156 10.41 4.77 5.36
C VAL A 156 8.96 4.56 4.93
N VAL A 157 8.39 3.36 5.14
CA VAL A 157 6.98 3.08 4.85
C VAL A 157 6.07 3.90 5.76
N THR A 158 6.35 3.99 7.06
CA THR A 158 5.60 4.80 8.03
C THR A 158 5.59 6.26 7.62
N TYR A 159 6.77 6.82 7.32
CA TYR A 159 6.90 8.20 6.85
C TYR A 159 6.14 8.45 5.56
N ASN A 160 6.31 7.59 4.55
CA ASN A 160 5.61 7.74 3.27
C ASN A 160 4.09 7.70 3.43
N THR A 161 3.58 6.87 4.33
CA THR A 161 2.15 6.78 4.63
C THR A 161 1.64 8.07 5.27
N LEU A 162 2.36 8.61 6.26
CA LEU A 162 2.00 9.88 6.91
C LEU A 162 2.12 11.07 5.97
N ILE A 163 3.21 11.18 5.20
CA ILE A 163 3.41 12.22 4.19
C ILE A 163 2.25 12.22 3.19
N ASN A 164 1.84 11.04 2.70
CA ASN A 164 0.70 10.92 1.81
C ASN A 164 -0.61 11.40 2.47
N GLY A 165 -0.85 11.05 3.73
CA GLY A 165 -2.01 11.51 4.50
C GLY A 165 -2.02 13.02 4.67
N LEU A 166 -0.90 13.61 5.09
CA LEU A 166 -0.72 15.06 5.26
C LEU A 166 -0.91 15.81 3.94
N CYS A 167 -0.36 15.31 2.84
CA CYS A 167 -0.54 15.89 1.52
C CYS A 167 -2.02 15.88 1.08
N LYS A 168 -2.75 14.78 1.31
CA LYS A 168 -4.19 14.72 1.04
C LYS A 168 -4.98 15.72 1.86
N ALA A 169 -4.58 15.95 3.11
CA ALA A 169 -5.17 16.94 4.00
C ALA A 169 -4.67 18.38 3.73
N LYS A 170 -3.83 18.59 2.71
CA LYS A 170 -3.20 19.87 2.35
C LYS A 170 -2.31 20.48 3.46
N ARG A 171 -1.85 19.66 4.41
CA ARG A 171 -0.94 20.06 5.51
C ARG A 171 0.52 19.92 5.06
N PHE A 172 0.91 20.67 4.05
CA PHE A 172 2.23 20.54 3.40
C PHE A 172 3.40 20.88 4.31
N GLY A 173 3.23 21.86 5.22
CA GLY A 173 4.27 22.21 6.19
C GLY A 173 4.71 21.01 7.03
N GLU A 174 3.77 20.28 7.60
CA GLU A 174 4.05 19.10 8.41
C GLU A 174 4.60 17.94 7.56
N ALA A 175 4.16 17.82 6.31
CA ALA A 175 4.75 16.85 5.37
C ALA A 175 6.24 17.15 5.12
N TYR A 176 6.62 18.43 4.98
CA TYR A 176 8.02 18.84 4.86
C TYR A 176 8.82 18.60 6.16
N ASP A 177 8.21 18.78 7.33
CA ASP A 177 8.87 18.52 8.61
C ASP A 177 9.21 17.03 8.76
N LEU A 178 8.31 16.13 8.35
CA LEU A 178 8.61 14.69 8.30
C LEU A 178 9.75 14.35 7.32
N VAL A 179 9.83 15.03 6.19
CA VAL A 179 10.97 14.83 5.27
C VAL A 179 12.27 15.35 5.87
N ARG A 180 12.24 16.47 6.62
CA ARG A 180 13.40 16.96 7.34
C ARG A 180 13.84 15.96 8.40
N GLU A 181 12.91 15.37 9.14
CA GLU A 181 13.19 14.31 10.13
C GLU A 181 13.85 13.09 9.51
N ILE A 182 13.37 12.63 8.32
CA ILE A 182 14.02 11.56 7.55
C ILE A 182 15.50 11.89 7.26
N LEU A 183 15.77 13.14 6.88
CA LEU A 183 17.13 13.61 6.58
C LEU A 183 18.01 13.70 7.83
N GLU A 184 17.47 14.14 8.97
CA GLU A 184 18.14 14.20 10.27
C GLU A 184 18.53 12.80 10.77
N LYS A 185 17.67 11.82 10.54
CA LYS A 185 17.97 10.39 10.79
C LYS A 185 18.98 9.81 9.79
N LYS A 186 19.60 10.65 8.94
CA LYS A 186 20.55 10.27 7.87
C LYS A 186 19.98 9.29 6.85
N TRP A 187 18.68 9.20 6.74
CA TRP A 187 18.02 8.44 5.69
C TRP A 187 17.87 9.32 4.46
N LYS A 188 18.07 8.74 3.28
CA LYS A 188 17.87 9.47 2.03
C LYS A 188 16.43 9.27 1.56
N PRO A 189 15.63 10.34 1.40
CA PRO A 189 14.34 10.24 0.75
C PRO A 189 14.50 9.62 -0.64
N GLY A 190 13.81 8.52 -0.87
CA GLY A 190 13.85 7.83 -2.16
C GLY A 190 12.89 8.44 -3.18
N VAL A 191 12.91 7.89 -4.41
CA VAL A 191 11.98 8.28 -5.49
C VAL A 191 10.53 8.25 -5.01
N VAL A 192 10.14 7.22 -4.25
CA VAL A 192 8.76 7.08 -3.72
C VAL A 192 8.38 8.24 -2.82
N THR A 193 9.22 8.60 -1.84
CA THR A 193 8.95 9.72 -0.91
C THR A 193 8.77 11.04 -1.65
N ILE A 194 9.68 11.35 -2.57
CA ILE A 194 9.63 12.58 -3.36
C ILE A 194 8.42 12.58 -4.31
N SER A 195 8.09 11.44 -4.92
CA SER A 195 6.90 11.30 -5.77
C SER A 195 5.60 11.57 -5.02
N ILE A 196 5.48 11.12 -3.76
CA ILE A 196 4.32 11.37 -2.92
C ILE A 196 4.18 12.86 -2.64
N LEU A 197 5.28 13.56 -2.33
CA LEU A 197 5.28 15.00 -2.09
C LEU A 197 4.89 15.78 -3.35
N ILE A 198 5.52 15.48 -4.50
CA ILE A 198 5.20 16.11 -5.78
C ILE A 198 3.72 15.91 -6.11
N LYS A 199 3.22 14.68 -5.97
CA LYS A 199 1.78 14.39 -6.18
C LYS A 199 0.89 15.22 -5.28
N GLY A 200 1.23 15.29 -3.99
CA GLY A 200 0.46 16.06 -3.01
C GLY A 200 0.44 17.55 -3.34
N LEU A 201 1.60 18.13 -3.67
CA LEU A 201 1.73 19.53 -4.05
C LEU A 201 0.91 19.85 -5.32
N CYS A 202 0.97 19.01 -6.35
CA CYS A 202 0.17 19.16 -7.56
C CYS A 202 -1.34 19.08 -7.25
N LEU A 203 -1.79 18.16 -6.39
CA LEU A 203 -3.17 18.10 -5.94
C LEU A 203 -3.60 19.31 -5.09
N GLY A 204 -2.64 19.97 -4.46
CA GLY A 204 -2.84 21.20 -3.70
C GLY A 204 -2.75 22.48 -4.53
N HIS A 205 -2.58 22.40 -5.85
CA HIS A 205 -2.34 23.54 -6.76
C HIS A 205 -1.08 24.33 -6.42
N LYS A 206 0.01 23.60 -6.04
CA LYS A 206 1.32 24.15 -5.69
C LYS A 206 2.40 23.63 -6.63
N GLU A 207 2.18 23.76 -7.93
CA GLU A 207 3.02 23.20 -8.98
C GLU A 207 4.44 23.78 -8.98
N ASP A 208 4.59 25.04 -8.58
CA ASP A 208 5.90 25.69 -8.49
C ASP A 208 6.73 25.13 -7.33
N GLU A 209 6.07 24.80 -6.19
CA GLU A 209 6.72 24.09 -5.08
C GLU A 209 7.07 22.64 -5.50
N ALA A 210 6.22 21.98 -6.27
CA ALA A 210 6.47 20.64 -6.82
C ALA A 210 7.71 20.62 -7.75
N LEU A 211 7.84 21.63 -8.62
CA LEU A 211 9.01 21.81 -9.49
C LEU A 211 10.28 22.10 -8.70
N ASN A 212 10.21 22.94 -7.68
CA ASN A 212 11.34 23.20 -6.80
C ASN A 212 11.79 21.92 -6.08
N MET A 213 10.86 21.11 -5.58
CA MET A 213 11.16 19.81 -4.97
C MET A 213 11.81 18.85 -5.97
N TRP A 214 11.30 18.78 -7.21
CA TRP A 214 11.88 18.01 -8.29
C TRP A 214 13.34 18.43 -8.54
N ASN A 215 13.58 19.74 -8.77
CA ASN A 215 14.92 20.25 -9.06
C ASN A 215 15.90 20.00 -7.90
N GLN A 216 15.47 20.18 -6.66
CA GLN A 216 16.29 19.87 -5.50
C GLN A 216 16.62 18.39 -5.37
N ALA A 217 15.66 17.49 -5.67
CA ALA A 217 15.91 16.06 -5.63
C ALA A 217 16.93 15.64 -6.70
N ILE A 218 16.80 16.16 -7.93
CA ILE A 218 17.75 15.91 -9.03
C ILE A 218 19.15 16.45 -8.70
N SER A 219 19.24 17.68 -8.19
CA SER A 219 20.54 18.29 -7.81
C SER A 219 21.26 17.50 -6.70
N LYS A 220 20.52 16.78 -5.85
CA LYS A 220 21.04 15.86 -4.83
C LYS A 220 21.33 14.45 -5.36
N GLY A 221 21.25 14.25 -6.68
CA GLY A 221 21.59 12.99 -7.34
C GLY A 221 20.48 11.93 -7.35
N LEU A 222 19.23 12.30 -7.04
CA LEU A 222 18.10 11.39 -7.21
C LEU A 222 17.92 11.11 -8.71
N LYS A 223 17.79 9.83 -9.07
CA LYS A 223 17.44 9.42 -10.43
C LYS A 223 15.94 9.18 -10.49
N PRO A 224 15.17 10.05 -11.18
CA PRO A 224 13.72 9.87 -11.27
C PRO A 224 13.40 8.66 -12.16
N ASP A 225 12.30 8.00 -11.86
CA ASP A 225 11.73 6.97 -12.71
C ASP A 225 10.60 7.53 -13.61
N VAL A 226 10.07 6.69 -14.49
CA VAL A 226 8.98 7.07 -15.39
C VAL A 226 7.71 7.47 -14.61
N GLN A 227 7.48 6.84 -13.46
CA GLN A 227 6.31 7.13 -12.64
C GLN A 227 6.40 8.52 -12.00
N MET A 228 7.57 8.89 -11.48
CA MET A 228 7.81 10.23 -10.93
C MET A 228 7.64 11.33 -11.98
N HIS A 229 8.13 11.10 -13.23
CA HIS A 229 7.88 12.00 -14.35
C HIS A 229 6.38 12.14 -14.65
N ASN A 230 5.66 11.02 -14.76
CA ASN A 230 4.23 11.03 -15.07
C ASN A 230 3.41 11.77 -14.01
N ILE A 231 3.76 11.64 -12.73
CA ILE A 231 3.11 12.38 -11.64
C ILE A 231 3.29 13.89 -11.83
N LEU A 232 4.51 14.34 -12.11
CA LEU A 232 4.79 15.76 -12.34
C LEU A 232 4.10 16.28 -13.60
N PHE A 233 4.16 15.53 -14.70
CA PHE A 233 3.48 15.92 -15.95
C PHE A 233 1.98 16.05 -15.77
N HIS A 234 1.35 15.10 -15.08
CA HIS A 234 -0.08 15.17 -14.79
C HIS A 234 -0.42 16.44 -14.01
N GLY A 235 0.38 16.79 -12.98
CA GLY A 235 0.19 18.02 -12.21
C GLY A 235 0.34 19.27 -13.07
N LEU A 236 1.41 19.35 -13.86
CA LEU A 236 1.68 20.49 -14.74
C LEU A 236 0.59 20.66 -15.81
N CYS A 237 0.17 19.57 -16.47
CA CYS A 237 -0.90 19.60 -17.47
C CYS A 237 -2.24 19.99 -16.85
N ALA A 238 -2.54 19.52 -15.63
CA ALA A 238 -3.76 19.93 -14.92
C ALA A 238 -3.77 21.43 -14.56
N ALA A 239 -2.60 22.02 -14.37
CA ALA A 239 -2.43 23.45 -14.08
C ALA A 239 -2.29 24.33 -15.32
N GLY A 240 -2.46 23.78 -16.54
CA GLY A 240 -2.27 24.54 -17.77
C GLY A 240 -0.81 24.91 -18.07
N LYS A 241 0.17 24.18 -17.50
CA LYS A 241 1.61 24.37 -17.72
C LYS A 241 2.18 23.29 -18.64
N THR A 242 1.45 22.90 -19.69
CA THR A 242 1.78 21.74 -20.55
C THR A 242 3.08 21.94 -21.34
N GLN A 243 3.43 23.16 -21.70
CA GLN A 243 4.72 23.47 -22.35
C GLN A 243 5.91 23.13 -21.44
N LEU A 244 5.77 23.35 -20.12
CA LEU A 244 6.80 23.01 -19.17
C LEU A 244 6.92 21.49 -18.99
N ALA A 245 5.79 20.78 -18.99
CA ALA A 245 5.76 19.32 -18.99
C ALA A 245 6.44 18.76 -20.27
N LEU A 246 6.21 19.38 -21.43
CA LEU A 246 6.88 19.01 -22.68
C LEU A 246 8.40 19.22 -22.61
N ALA A 247 8.87 20.32 -22.04
CA ALA A 247 10.31 20.57 -21.87
C ALA A 247 10.97 19.48 -21.00
N LEU A 248 10.32 19.08 -19.90
CA LEU A 248 10.80 18.00 -19.04
C LEU A 248 10.73 16.63 -19.74
N TYR A 249 9.68 16.38 -20.52
CA TYR A 249 9.54 15.16 -21.33
C TYR A 249 10.70 14.99 -22.32
N LEU A 250 11.12 16.06 -23.00
CA LEU A 250 12.25 16.01 -23.93
C LEU A 250 13.58 15.65 -23.24
N ASN A 251 13.66 15.90 -21.94
CA ASN A 251 14.84 15.59 -21.13
C ASN A 251 14.79 14.20 -20.45
N MET A 252 13.71 13.42 -20.58
CA MET A 252 13.59 12.10 -19.92
C MET A 252 14.74 11.15 -20.30
N ASN A 253 15.20 11.19 -21.53
CA ASN A 253 16.30 10.34 -22.01
C ASN A 253 17.62 10.59 -21.27
N HIS A 254 17.87 11.80 -20.76
CA HIS A 254 19.05 12.11 -19.94
C HIS A 254 19.07 11.34 -18.62
N PHE A 255 17.89 10.91 -18.15
CA PHE A 255 17.73 10.11 -16.94
C PHE A 255 17.62 8.60 -17.24
N SER A 256 17.87 8.18 -18.48
CA SER A 256 17.70 6.80 -18.95
C SER A 256 16.25 6.29 -18.74
N CYS A 257 15.27 7.20 -18.77
CA CYS A 257 13.85 6.91 -18.65
C CYS A 257 13.20 7.02 -20.03
N ALA A 258 12.76 5.88 -20.59
CA ALA A 258 11.97 5.89 -21.82
C ALA A 258 10.51 6.25 -21.50
N PRO A 259 9.90 7.25 -22.18
CA PRO A 259 8.49 7.54 -22.06
C PRO A 259 7.63 6.32 -22.40
N ASN A 260 6.59 6.09 -21.64
CA ASN A 260 5.60 5.03 -21.88
C ASN A 260 4.29 5.61 -22.41
N LEU A 261 3.30 4.76 -22.69
CA LEU A 261 2.00 5.19 -23.21
C LEU A 261 1.29 6.16 -22.24
N VAL A 262 1.41 5.94 -20.92
CA VAL A 262 0.85 6.86 -19.91
C VAL A 262 1.48 8.25 -20.02
N THR A 263 2.81 8.34 -20.24
CA THR A 263 3.52 9.60 -20.44
C THR A 263 2.95 10.38 -21.63
N HIS A 264 2.79 9.70 -22.77
CA HIS A 264 2.27 10.33 -23.98
C HIS A 264 0.80 10.74 -23.83
N ASN A 265 -0.05 9.86 -23.26
CA ASN A 265 -1.46 10.14 -23.02
C ASN A 265 -1.65 11.36 -22.10
N THR A 266 -0.83 11.47 -21.04
CA THR A 266 -0.89 12.62 -20.11
C THR A 266 -0.59 13.93 -20.81
N LEU A 267 0.47 13.98 -21.62
CA LEU A 267 0.83 15.20 -22.38
C LEU A 267 -0.22 15.53 -23.44
N MET A 268 -0.69 14.53 -24.15
CA MET A 268 -1.71 14.69 -25.18
C MET A 268 -3.01 15.24 -24.60
N GLU A 269 -3.45 14.69 -23.46
CA GLU A 269 -4.63 15.19 -22.72
C GLU A 269 -4.45 16.65 -22.29
N GLY A 270 -3.24 17.01 -21.79
CA GLY A 270 -2.92 18.38 -21.43
C GLY A 270 -3.04 19.32 -22.62
N PHE A 271 -2.44 18.99 -23.76
CA PHE A 271 -2.50 19.81 -24.98
C PHE A 271 -3.94 19.93 -25.51
N CYS A 272 -4.71 18.84 -25.52
CA CYS A 272 -6.12 18.90 -25.93
C CYS A 272 -6.95 19.83 -25.01
N LYS A 273 -6.73 19.80 -23.70
CA LYS A 273 -7.39 20.70 -22.76
C LYS A 273 -7.04 22.18 -22.96
N GLU A 274 -5.81 22.48 -23.39
CA GLU A 274 -5.36 23.84 -23.73
C GLU A 274 -5.76 24.25 -25.15
N GLY A 275 -6.36 23.35 -25.95
CA GLY A 275 -6.70 23.60 -27.37
C GLY A 275 -5.49 23.57 -28.31
N ASP A 276 -4.31 23.15 -27.85
CA ASP A 276 -3.10 23.04 -28.67
C ASP A 276 -3.06 21.69 -29.42
N LEU A 277 -3.95 21.57 -30.39
CA LEU A 277 -4.10 20.36 -31.20
C LEU A 277 -2.84 20.04 -32.02
N ARG A 278 -2.04 21.06 -32.34
CA ARG A 278 -0.76 20.86 -33.08
C ARG A 278 0.20 20.02 -32.25
N ASN A 279 0.45 20.40 -31.00
CA ASN A 279 1.33 19.64 -30.11
C ASN A 279 0.72 18.30 -29.71
N ALA A 280 -0.59 18.21 -29.54
CA ALA A 280 -1.28 16.93 -29.33
C ALA A 280 -1.01 15.96 -30.50
N ALA A 281 -1.13 16.42 -31.75
CA ALA A 281 -0.84 15.62 -32.95
C ALA A 281 0.64 15.19 -33.03
N VAL A 282 1.57 16.05 -32.59
CA VAL A 282 3.01 15.70 -32.51
C VAL A 282 3.24 14.57 -31.50
N VAL A 283 2.59 14.64 -30.34
CA VAL A 283 2.69 13.58 -29.32
C VAL A 283 2.08 12.26 -29.82
N TRP A 284 0.92 12.31 -30.50
CA TRP A 284 0.31 11.15 -31.15
C TRP A 284 1.26 10.49 -32.16
N ALA A 285 1.87 11.30 -33.05
CA ALA A 285 2.83 10.79 -34.02
C ALA A 285 4.06 10.12 -33.34
N ARG A 286 4.46 10.58 -32.16
CA ARG A 286 5.54 9.96 -31.37
C ARG A 286 5.14 8.61 -30.82
N ILE A 287 3.89 8.41 -30.36
CA ILE A 287 3.39 7.10 -29.93
C ILE A 287 3.59 6.08 -31.06
N LEU A 288 3.14 6.43 -32.27
CA LEU A 288 3.24 5.55 -33.44
C LEU A 288 4.70 5.25 -33.84
N ARG A 289 5.57 6.28 -33.81
CA ARG A 289 7.00 6.12 -34.16
C ARG A 289 7.79 5.32 -33.12
N SER A 290 7.39 5.35 -31.86
CA SER A 290 8.06 4.59 -30.80
C SER A 290 7.67 3.10 -30.78
N GLY A 291 6.76 2.67 -31.66
CA GLY A 291 6.26 1.30 -31.68
C GLY A 291 5.27 0.97 -30.54
N LEU A 292 4.86 1.96 -29.78
CA LEU A 292 3.83 1.79 -28.76
C LEU A 292 2.47 1.62 -29.46
N GLN A 293 1.65 0.73 -28.94
CA GLN A 293 0.29 0.53 -29.44
C GLN A 293 -0.68 1.46 -28.67
N PRO A 294 -1.37 2.40 -29.36
CA PRO A 294 -2.40 3.20 -28.72
C PRO A 294 -3.48 2.33 -28.10
N ASP A 295 -3.94 2.69 -26.92
CA ASP A 295 -5.04 2.04 -26.21
C ASP A 295 -6.34 2.85 -26.36
N VAL A 296 -7.42 2.33 -25.77
CA VAL A 296 -8.74 3.00 -25.77
C VAL A 296 -8.66 4.41 -25.17
N ILE A 297 -7.78 4.61 -24.18
CA ILE A 297 -7.56 5.94 -23.56
C ILE A 297 -6.95 6.90 -24.58
N SER A 298 -5.92 6.45 -25.31
CA SER A 298 -5.28 7.25 -26.36
C SER A 298 -6.26 7.73 -27.42
N TYR A 299 -7.12 6.82 -27.90
CA TYR A 299 -8.17 7.19 -28.88
C TYR A 299 -9.23 8.14 -28.29
N ASN A 300 -9.65 7.90 -27.05
CA ASN A 300 -10.64 8.77 -26.40
C ASN A 300 -10.11 10.20 -26.18
N ILE A 301 -8.82 10.37 -25.88
CA ILE A 301 -8.20 11.69 -25.75
C ILE A 301 -8.24 12.43 -27.11
N THR A 302 -7.87 11.74 -28.19
CA THR A 302 -7.90 12.35 -29.55
C THR A 302 -9.28 12.68 -30.07
N LEU A 303 -10.32 11.93 -29.63
CA LEU A 303 -11.70 12.20 -30.03
C LEU A 303 -12.35 13.35 -29.23
N LYS A 304 -11.82 13.67 -28.05
CA LYS A 304 -12.33 14.75 -27.20
C LYS A 304 -11.67 16.11 -27.47
N GLY A 305 -10.43 16.11 -27.98
CA GLY A 305 -9.69 17.31 -28.35
C GLY A 305 -10.04 17.77 -29.74
#